data_42045863f21cf8f9b99dc3e9c3d39c1d
#
_entry.id   42045863f21cf8f9b99dc3e9c3d39c1d
#
_cell.length_a   1.000
_cell.length_b   1.000
_cell.length_c   1.000
_cell.angle_alpha   90.00
_cell.angle_beta   90.00
_cell.angle_gamma   90.00
#
_symmetry.space_group_name_H-M   'P 1'
#
loop_
_entity.id
_entity.type
_entity.pdbx_description
1 polymer ?
#
loop_
_entity_poly.entity_id
_entity_poly.type
_entity_poly.pdbx_seq_one_letter_code
_entity_poly.pdbx_strand_id
1 'polypeptide(L)'
;IFFGLHPVYSQRNYQTDFPPEEFKSRWEGVFEKIGDNGIAIIQGFPQPNGYIMPRQTNAFYYLSGIETPHSYLVLDGRSKQVTLYMPPANKKLEKSEGKVLSSNDGPLIKKLVGVDQVKSTGDMKNNFPPNLKRSNILYTMFSPAEGQGQSRYELEVANASIAKDYWDGRS
;
A
#
# COMPACT_ATOMS: atom_id res chain seq x y z
N ILE A 1 -37.42 -27.13 -13.46
CA ILE A 1 -36.85 -25.77 -13.37
C ILE A 1 -35.55 -25.90 -12.60
N PHE A 2 -34.41 -25.85 -13.31
CA PHE A 2 -33.09 -25.84 -12.70
C PHE A 2 -32.75 -24.39 -12.30
N PHE A 3 -32.70 -24.12 -11.01
CA PHE A 3 -32.10 -22.89 -10.49
C PHE A 3 -30.57 -23.07 -10.53
N GLY A 4 -29.92 -22.47 -11.52
CA GLY A 4 -28.47 -22.36 -11.56
C GLY A 4 -28.00 -21.49 -10.38
N LEU A 5 -27.32 -22.10 -9.43
CA LEU A 5 -26.55 -21.38 -8.41
C LEU A 5 -25.39 -20.65 -9.11
N HIS A 6 -25.57 -19.38 -9.43
CA HIS A 6 -24.45 -18.55 -9.81
C HIS A 6 -23.57 -18.36 -8.58
N PRO A 7 -22.27 -18.68 -8.65
CA PRO A 7 -21.36 -18.38 -7.56
C PRO A 7 -21.35 -16.86 -7.36
N VAL A 8 -21.73 -16.42 -6.16
CA VAL A 8 -21.53 -15.03 -5.75
C VAL A 8 -20.03 -14.85 -5.65
N TYR A 9 -19.43 -14.22 -6.67
CA TYR A 9 -18.05 -13.81 -6.60
C TYR A 9 -17.95 -12.74 -5.53
N SER A 10 -17.38 -13.09 -4.39
CA SER A 10 -16.93 -12.12 -3.39
C SER A 10 -16.04 -11.12 -4.12
N GLN A 11 -16.36 -9.86 -3.97
CA GLN A 11 -15.62 -8.77 -4.60
C GLN A 11 -14.16 -8.84 -4.15
N ARG A 12 -13.26 -9.09 -5.09
CA ARG A 12 -11.84 -9.19 -4.79
C ARG A 12 -11.28 -7.78 -4.65
N ASN A 13 -10.75 -7.44 -3.50
CA ASN A 13 -10.11 -6.16 -3.22
C ASN A 13 -8.66 -6.14 -3.72
N TYR A 14 -8.40 -6.75 -4.87
CA TYR A 14 -7.10 -6.75 -5.55
C TYR A 14 -7.27 -7.13 -7.01
N GLN A 15 -6.41 -6.59 -7.82
CA GLN A 15 -6.38 -6.88 -9.24
C GLN A 15 -5.83 -8.29 -9.53
N THR A 16 -6.28 -8.89 -10.62
CA THR A 16 -5.76 -10.16 -11.17
C THR A 16 -5.39 -10.07 -12.65
N ASP A 17 -5.52 -8.88 -13.23
CA ASP A 17 -5.37 -8.66 -14.67
C ASP A 17 -3.92 -8.40 -15.09
N PHE A 18 -3.09 -7.94 -14.13
CA PHE A 18 -1.69 -7.64 -14.37
C PHE A 18 -0.79 -8.66 -13.67
N PRO A 19 0.20 -9.25 -14.40
CA PRO A 19 1.17 -10.15 -13.80
C PRO A 19 2.18 -9.38 -12.92
N PRO A 20 2.90 -10.07 -12.01
CA PRO A 20 3.91 -9.44 -11.14
C PRO A 20 5.01 -8.66 -11.89
N GLU A 21 5.35 -9.07 -13.10
CA GLU A 21 6.36 -8.45 -13.95
C GLU A 21 5.98 -7.03 -14.37
N GLU A 22 4.69 -6.79 -14.54
CA GLU A 22 4.17 -5.45 -14.84
C GLU A 22 4.43 -4.48 -13.68
N PHE A 23 4.20 -4.91 -12.44
CA PHE A 23 4.50 -4.08 -11.26
C PHE A 23 5.98 -3.83 -11.11
N LYS A 24 6.83 -4.83 -11.36
CA LYS A 24 8.29 -4.69 -11.32
C LYS A 24 8.77 -3.64 -12.32
N SER A 25 8.25 -3.67 -13.55
CA SER A 25 8.58 -2.65 -14.55
C SER A 25 8.18 -1.24 -14.11
N ARG A 26 7.02 -1.08 -13.46
CA ARG A 26 6.60 0.21 -12.90
C ARG A 26 7.52 0.69 -11.78
N TRP A 27 7.99 -0.23 -10.92
CA TRP A 27 8.95 0.10 -9.85
C TRP A 27 10.31 0.49 -10.39
N GLU A 28 10.78 -0.14 -11.46
CA GLU A 28 12.02 0.26 -12.13
C GLU A 28 11.99 1.74 -12.52
N GLY A 29 10.89 2.20 -13.13
CA GLY A 29 10.71 3.63 -13.44
C GLY A 29 10.71 4.55 -12.21
N VAL A 30 10.23 4.07 -11.05
CA VAL A 30 10.36 4.81 -9.79
C VAL A 30 11.80 4.82 -9.30
N PHE A 31 12.49 3.67 -9.31
CA PHE A 31 13.89 3.56 -8.88
C PHE A 31 14.83 4.43 -9.69
N GLU A 32 14.61 4.55 -11.00
CA GLU A 32 15.37 5.48 -11.86
C GLU A 32 15.24 6.93 -11.39
N LYS A 33 14.05 7.32 -10.94
CA LYS A 33 13.77 8.70 -10.49
C LYS A 33 14.29 8.99 -9.09
N ILE A 34 14.15 8.07 -8.15
CA ILE A 34 14.59 8.31 -6.77
C ILE A 34 16.08 8.06 -6.55
N GLY A 35 16.73 7.29 -7.44
CA GLY A 35 18.16 6.95 -7.36
C GLY A 35 18.50 6.13 -6.09
N ASP A 36 19.80 5.91 -5.88
CA ASP A 36 20.29 5.05 -4.79
C ASP A 36 20.23 5.70 -3.39
N ASN A 37 20.01 7.01 -3.33
CA ASN A 37 19.91 7.75 -2.07
C ASN A 37 18.47 8.10 -1.69
N GLY A 38 17.51 7.70 -2.50
CA GLY A 38 16.10 8.01 -2.32
C GLY A 38 15.32 6.84 -1.75
N ILE A 39 14.28 7.18 -0.99
CA ILE A 39 13.22 6.25 -0.61
C ILE A 39 11.90 6.87 -0.99
N ALA A 40 11.02 6.09 -1.61
CA ALA A 40 9.66 6.51 -1.87
C ALA A 40 8.69 5.79 -0.95
N ILE A 41 7.81 6.56 -0.31
CA ILE A 41 6.70 6.05 0.49
C ILE A 41 5.40 6.50 -0.18
N ILE A 42 4.69 5.53 -0.73
CA ILE A 42 3.40 5.75 -1.39
C ILE A 42 2.30 5.32 -0.43
N GLN A 43 1.51 6.26 0.01
CA GLN A 43 0.42 6.02 0.94
C GLN A 43 -0.84 5.61 0.20
N GLY A 44 -1.47 4.54 0.68
CA GLY A 44 -2.82 4.17 0.29
C GLY A 44 -3.87 5.01 1.02
N PHE A 45 -5.10 4.99 0.50
CA PHE A 45 -6.22 5.70 1.12
C PHE A 45 -6.55 5.12 2.49
N PRO A 46 -6.93 5.93 3.45
CA PRO A 46 -7.58 5.45 4.66
C PRO A 46 -9.00 4.94 4.34
N GLN A 47 -9.56 4.18 5.25
CA GLN A 47 -10.93 3.69 5.10
C GLN A 47 -11.90 4.87 5.10
N PRO A 48 -12.78 5.01 4.09
CA PRO A 48 -13.79 6.04 4.09
C PRO A 48 -14.82 5.80 5.19
N ASN A 49 -15.40 6.89 5.69
CA ASN A 49 -16.51 6.79 6.63
C ASN A 49 -17.79 6.39 5.89
N GLY A 50 -18.54 5.44 6.44
CA GLY A 50 -19.82 4.97 5.89
C GLY A 50 -19.70 3.77 4.95
N TYR A 51 -20.78 3.48 4.22
CA TYR A 51 -20.89 2.34 3.29
C TYR A 51 -20.32 2.62 1.90
N ILE A 52 -19.25 3.40 1.82
CA ILE A 52 -18.59 3.71 0.54
C ILE A 52 -17.52 2.65 0.32
N MET A 53 -17.53 2.02 -0.85
CA MET A 53 -16.49 1.10 -1.23
C MET A 53 -15.13 1.81 -1.26
N PRO A 54 -14.13 1.34 -0.49
CA PRO A 54 -12.83 1.96 -0.49
C PRO A 54 -12.18 1.83 -1.87
N ARG A 55 -11.73 2.95 -2.41
CA ARG A 55 -10.87 2.96 -3.59
C ARG A 55 -9.53 3.57 -3.21
N GLN A 56 -8.49 3.03 -3.77
CA GLN A 56 -7.15 3.53 -3.52
C GLN A 56 -6.83 4.78 -4.34
N THR A 57 -5.80 5.52 -3.93
CA THR A 57 -5.21 6.55 -4.79
C THR A 57 -4.70 5.90 -6.08
N ASN A 58 -4.80 6.61 -7.20
CA ASN A 58 -4.34 6.10 -8.48
C ASN A 58 -2.88 5.64 -8.43
N ALA A 59 -2.00 6.42 -7.77
CA ALA A 59 -0.60 6.08 -7.66
C ALA A 59 -0.35 4.82 -6.82
N PHE A 60 -1.04 4.67 -5.68
CA PHE A 60 -0.88 3.47 -4.85
C PHE A 60 -1.40 2.23 -5.59
N TYR A 61 -2.59 2.30 -6.18
CA TYR A 61 -3.16 1.19 -6.93
C TYR A 61 -2.32 0.83 -8.15
N TYR A 62 -1.86 1.83 -8.91
CA TYR A 62 -0.99 1.64 -10.07
C TYR A 62 0.29 0.87 -9.72
N LEU A 63 0.88 1.18 -8.57
CA LEU A 63 2.14 0.57 -8.13
C LEU A 63 1.96 -0.71 -7.31
N SER A 64 0.79 -0.99 -6.76
CA SER A 64 0.59 -2.14 -5.86
C SER A 64 -0.50 -3.12 -6.30
N GLY A 65 -1.48 -2.68 -7.08
CA GLY A 65 -2.67 -3.48 -7.39
C GLY A 65 -3.53 -3.84 -6.17
N ILE A 66 -3.28 -3.22 -5.02
CA ILE A 66 -3.93 -3.53 -3.74
C ILE A 66 -4.91 -2.42 -3.37
N GLU A 67 -6.10 -2.79 -2.94
CA GLU A 67 -7.15 -1.84 -2.52
C GLU A 67 -7.36 -1.77 -1.01
N THR A 68 -6.60 -2.54 -0.22
CA THR A 68 -6.71 -2.53 1.24
C THR A 68 -6.39 -1.15 1.81
N PRO A 69 -7.33 -0.53 2.55
CA PRO A 69 -7.11 0.78 3.18
C PRO A 69 -5.92 0.75 4.16
N HIS A 70 -5.39 1.95 4.47
CA HIS A 70 -4.29 2.13 5.42
C HIS A 70 -3.03 1.33 5.08
N SER A 71 -2.80 1.05 3.80
CA SER A 71 -1.60 0.38 3.32
C SER A 71 -0.55 1.38 2.83
N TYR A 72 0.72 0.96 2.87
CA TYR A 72 1.84 1.78 2.41
C TYR A 72 2.78 0.95 1.57
N LEU A 73 3.21 1.49 0.44
CA LEU A 73 4.24 0.88 -0.41
C LEU A 73 5.55 1.66 -0.23
N VAL A 74 6.60 0.97 0.17
CA VAL A 74 7.94 1.55 0.37
C VAL A 74 8.88 0.98 -0.67
N LEU A 75 9.50 1.88 -1.45
CA LEU A 75 10.51 1.54 -2.44
C LEU A 75 11.86 2.11 -1.97
N ASP A 76 12.81 1.23 -1.70
CA ASP A 76 14.17 1.60 -1.30
C ASP A 76 15.07 1.63 -2.53
N GLY A 77 15.49 2.82 -2.92
CA GLY A 77 16.32 3.03 -4.10
C GLY A 77 17.70 2.36 -4.03
N ARG A 78 18.26 2.18 -2.84
CA ARG A 78 19.58 1.57 -2.64
C ARG A 78 19.54 0.05 -2.80
N SER A 79 18.62 -0.60 -2.10
CA SER A 79 18.50 -2.06 -2.14
C SER A 79 17.64 -2.56 -3.29
N LYS A 80 16.93 -1.65 -3.97
CA LYS A 80 15.92 -1.95 -4.99
C LYS A 80 14.80 -2.85 -4.45
N GLN A 81 14.59 -2.83 -3.14
CA GLN A 81 13.54 -3.59 -2.48
C GLN A 81 12.23 -2.83 -2.40
N VAL A 82 11.15 -3.58 -2.59
CA VAL A 82 9.79 -3.10 -2.46
C VAL A 82 9.11 -3.80 -1.29
N THR A 83 8.69 -3.02 -0.30
CA THR A 83 7.99 -3.51 0.88
C THR A 83 6.58 -2.95 0.93
N LEU A 84 5.60 -3.83 1.05
CA LEU A 84 4.21 -3.46 1.26
C LEU A 84 3.86 -3.62 2.75
N TYR A 85 3.46 -2.52 3.38
CA TYR A 85 2.92 -2.51 4.74
C TYR A 85 1.40 -2.51 4.68
N MET A 86 0.78 -3.42 5.40
CA MET A 86 -0.68 -3.59 5.41
C MET A 86 -1.20 -3.75 6.83
N PRO A 87 -2.45 -3.36 7.10
CA PRO A 87 -3.09 -3.68 8.37
C PRO A 87 -3.10 -5.19 8.62
N PRO A 88 -3.02 -5.63 9.88
CA PRO A 88 -3.26 -7.02 10.24
C PRO A 88 -4.73 -7.40 9.99
N ALA A 89 -4.99 -8.69 9.85
CA ALA A 89 -6.35 -9.21 9.66
C ALA A 89 -7.28 -8.80 10.82
N ASN A 90 -8.44 -8.23 10.49
CA ASN A 90 -9.48 -7.88 11.44
C ASN A 90 -10.65 -8.84 11.31
N LYS A 91 -10.64 -9.92 12.08
CA LYS A 91 -11.66 -10.98 12.04
C LYS A 91 -13.09 -10.48 12.32
N LYS A 92 -13.24 -9.40 13.09
CA LYS A 92 -14.55 -8.82 13.37
C LYS A 92 -15.10 -8.12 12.13
N LEU A 93 -14.26 -7.36 11.44
CA LEU A 93 -14.62 -6.67 10.20
C LEU A 93 -14.87 -7.68 9.07
N GLU A 94 -14.05 -8.72 8.97
CA GLU A 94 -14.21 -9.77 7.96
C GLU A 94 -15.55 -10.51 8.05
N LYS A 95 -16.15 -10.60 9.24
CA LYS A 95 -17.47 -11.21 9.43
C LYS A 95 -18.61 -10.36 8.87
N SER A 96 -18.46 -9.04 8.85
CA SER A 96 -19.52 -8.11 8.41
C SER A 96 -19.33 -7.66 6.96
N GLU A 97 -18.09 -7.53 6.51
CA GLU A 97 -17.77 -6.92 5.21
C GLU A 97 -17.10 -7.89 4.22
N GLY A 98 -16.83 -9.12 4.67
CA GLY A 98 -16.11 -10.12 3.87
C GLY A 98 -14.59 -10.03 4.05
N LYS A 99 -13.85 -11.01 3.50
CA LYS A 99 -12.41 -11.09 3.63
C LYS A 99 -11.73 -10.02 2.78
N VAL A 100 -10.88 -9.20 3.42
CA VAL A 100 -9.99 -8.23 2.81
C VAL A 100 -8.55 -8.72 2.95
N LEU A 101 -7.68 -8.48 1.96
CA LEU A 101 -6.26 -8.81 2.08
C LEU A 101 -5.62 -8.02 3.23
N SER A 102 -4.73 -8.69 3.94
CA SER A 102 -4.06 -8.17 5.13
C SER A 102 -2.59 -8.54 5.15
N SER A 103 -1.83 -8.05 6.11
CA SER A 103 -0.43 -8.47 6.28
C SER A 103 -0.27 -9.98 6.52
N ASN A 104 -1.32 -10.67 6.95
CA ASN A 104 -1.33 -12.12 7.15
C ASN A 104 -1.37 -12.91 5.83
N ASP A 105 -1.76 -12.27 4.73
CA ASP A 105 -1.84 -12.89 3.40
C ASP A 105 -0.54 -12.70 2.57
N GLY A 106 0.59 -12.46 3.23
CA GLY A 106 1.88 -12.15 2.60
C GLY A 106 2.29 -13.06 1.44
N PRO A 107 2.24 -14.41 1.57
CA PRO A 107 2.59 -15.31 0.46
C PRO A 107 1.71 -15.12 -0.78
N LEU A 108 0.40 -14.91 -0.60
CA LEU A 108 -0.52 -14.64 -1.71
C LEU A 108 -0.20 -13.29 -2.37
N ILE A 109 0.01 -12.26 -1.59
CA ILE A 109 0.32 -10.91 -2.08
C ILE A 109 1.63 -10.91 -2.89
N LYS A 110 2.67 -11.56 -2.40
CA LYS A 110 3.93 -11.74 -3.13
C LYS A 110 3.72 -12.41 -4.47
N LYS A 111 2.87 -13.42 -4.54
CA LYS A 111 2.53 -14.12 -5.78
C LYS A 111 1.75 -13.22 -6.74
N LEU A 112 0.86 -12.38 -6.24
CA LEU A 112 -0.02 -11.53 -7.06
C LEU A 112 0.71 -10.30 -7.62
N VAL A 113 1.58 -9.70 -6.83
CA VAL A 113 2.17 -8.39 -7.12
C VAL A 113 3.68 -8.46 -7.32
N GLY A 114 4.35 -9.41 -6.68
CA GLY A 114 5.80 -9.59 -6.80
C GLY A 114 6.62 -8.73 -5.84
N VAL A 115 6.01 -8.14 -4.79
CA VAL A 115 6.74 -7.40 -3.74
C VAL A 115 7.71 -8.30 -2.99
N ASP A 116 8.85 -7.74 -2.58
CA ASP A 116 9.87 -8.50 -1.85
C ASP A 116 9.42 -8.85 -0.43
N GLN A 117 8.74 -7.92 0.23
CA GLN A 117 8.29 -8.08 1.61
C GLN A 117 6.86 -7.58 1.81
N VAL A 118 6.12 -8.29 2.67
CA VAL A 118 4.84 -7.84 3.22
C VAL A 118 4.97 -7.80 4.73
N LYS A 119 4.65 -6.66 5.33
CA LYS A 119 4.76 -6.40 6.78
C LYS A 119 3.49 -5.80 7.34
N SER A 120 3.33 -5.87 8.66
CA SER A 120 2.24 -5.18 9.35
C SER A 120 2.50 -3.67 9.43
N THR A 121 1.46 -2.85 9.25
CA THR A 121 1.55 -1.41 9.51
C THR A 121 1.88 -1.09 10.97
N GLY A 122 1.49 -1.96 11.91
CA GLY A 122 1.87 -1.84 13.32
C GLY A 122 3.40 -1.90 13.54
N ASP A 123 4.11 -2.59 12.66
CA ASP A 123 5.56 -2.73 12.73
C ASP A 123 6.30 -1.62 11.97
N MET A 124 5.58 -0.74 11.27
CA MET A 124 6.19 0.25 10.38
C MET A 124 7.18 1.16 11.11
N LYS A 125 6.86 1.60 12.33
CA LYS A 125 7.74 2.46 13.15
C LYS A 125 9.04 1.76 13.56
N ASN A 126 8.98 0.45 13.80
CA ASN A 126 10.10 -0.32 14.32
C ASN A 126 10.92 -1.02 13.24
N ASN A 127 10.34 -1.22 12.08
CA ASN A 127 10.89 -2.04 11.00
C ASN A 127 11.10 -1.26 9.70
N PHE A 128 11.29 0.04 9.79
CA PHE A 128 11.84 0.74 8.64
C PHE A 128 13.17 0.07 8.26
N PRO A 129 13.38 -0.24 6.98
CA PRO A 129 14.61 -0.89 6.56
C PRO A 129 15.83 -0.15 7.11
N PRO A 130 16.88 -0.85 7.57
CA PRO A 130 18.10 -0.20 8.08
C PRO A 130 18.68 0.82 7.10
N ASN A 131 18.40 0.66 5.82
CA ASN A 131 18.82 1.56 4.74
C ASN A 131 18.14 2.93 4.79
N LEU A 132 16.95 3.05 5.42
CA LEU A 132 16.29 4.32 5.65
C LEU A 132 17.17 5.30 6.44
N LYS A 133 17.94 4.82 7.40
CA LYS A 133 18.90 5.63 8.15
C LYS A 133 20.04 6.21 7.28
N ARG A 134 20.23 5.68 6.09
CA ARG A 134 21.30 6.08 5.15
C ARG A 134 20.78 6.84 3.94
N SER A 135 19.46 6.90 3.75
CA SER A 135 18.87 7.66 2.65
C SER A 135 18.72 9.12 3.01
N ASN A 136 19.09 9.99 2.08
CA ASN A 136 19.10 11.42 2.29
C ASN A 136 17.84 12.10 1.75
N ILE A 137 17.05 11.41 0.93
CA ILE A 137 15.88 11.98 0.25
C ILE A 137 14.68 11.06 0.48
N LEU A 138 13.60 11.62 1.02
CA LEU A 138 12.32 10.98 1.14
C LEU A 138 11.36 11.54 0.09
N TYR A 139 10.82 10.66 -0.73
CA TYR A 139 9.76 10.97 -1.68
C TYR A 139 8.42 10.53 -1.11
N THR A 140 7.49 11.43 -1.00
CA THR A 140 6.10 11.15 -0.58
C THR A 140 5.13 11.71 -1.61
N MET A 141 3.91 11.18 -1.62
CA MET A 141 2.88 11.70 -2.51
C MET A 141 2.42 13.08 -2.03
N PHE A 142 2.36 14.02 -2.97
CA PHE A 142 1.88 15.38 -2.73
C PHE A 142 0.48 15.63 -3.31
N SER A 143 -0.07 14.65 -4.01
CA SER A 143 -1.38 14.79 -4.63
C SER A 143 -2.48 14.77 -3.56
N PRO A 144 -3.42 15.71 -3.65
CA PRO A 144 -4.67 15.58 -2.93
C PRO A 144 -5.35 14.29 -3.38
N ALA A 145 -6.00 13.61 -2.46
CA ALA A 145 -6.86 12.51 -2.82
C ALA A 145 -7.92 12.99 -3.79
N GLU A 146 -7.93 12.39 -4.95
CA GLU A 146 -9.04 12.55 -5.86
C GLU A 146 -10.26 11.86 -5.24
N GLY A 147 -11.11 12.66 -4.66
CA GLY A 147 -12.46 12.32 -4.28
C GLY A 147 -12.64 11.31 -3.15
N GLN A 148 -13.70 11.43 -2.51
CA GLN A 148 -14.33 10.55 -1.50
C GLN A 148 -13.88 10.77 -0.05
N GLY A 149 -14.21 11.93 0.46
CA GLY A 149 -14.42 12.06 1.91
C GLY A 149 -13.24 12.51 2.72
N GLN A 150 -12.08 12.75 2.10
CA GLN A 150 -10.98 13.40 2.78
C GLN A 150 -10.62 14.74 2.14
N SER A 151 -10.38 15.71 2.99
CA SER A 151 -9.89 17.00 2.56
C SER A 151 -8.40 16.88 2.17
N ARG A 152 -7.96 17.76 1.27
CA ARG A 152 -6.54 17.95 0.94
C ARG A 152 -5.68 18.11 2.21
N TYR A 153 -6.21 18.80 3.20
CA TYR A 153 -5.54 19.02 4.48
C TYR A 153 -5.27 17.71 5.24
N GLU A 154 -6.22 16.80 5.31
CA GLU A 154 -6.04 15.51 6.01
C GLU A 154 -4.94 14.66 5.37
N LEU A 155 -4.81 14.71 4.04
CA LEU A 155 -3.73 14.02 3.34
C LEU A 155 -2.38 14.68 3.53
N GLU A 156 -2.34 16.01 3.51
CA GLU A 156 -1.11 16.76 3.80
C GLU A 156 -0.62 16.47 5.22
N VAL A 157 -1.52 16.41 6.19
CA VAL A 157 -1.21 16.04 7.58
C VAL A 157 -0.70 14.59 7.67
N ALA A 158 -1.34 13.65 6.97
CA ALA A 158 -0.91 12.25 6.95
C ALA A 158 0.48 12.10 6.31
N ASN A 159 0.74 12.77 5.20
CA ASN A 159 2.05 12.77 4.55
C ASN A 159 3.13 13.43 5.41
N ALA A 160 2.80 14.53 6.07
CA ALA A 160 3.71 15.19 7.01
C ALA A 160 4.04 14.30 8.21
N SER A 161 3.06 13.53 8.73
CA SER A 161 3.29 12.57 9.80
C SER A 161 4.24 11.44 9.36
N ILE A 162 4.07 10.91 8.15
CA ILE A 162 4.98 9.89 7.61
C ILE A 162 6.39 10.45 7.47
N ALA A 163 6.53 11.65 6.94
CA ALA A 163 7.82 12.31 6.80
C ALA A 163 8.48 12.53 8.17
N LYS A 164 7.71 13.00 9.16
CA LYS A 164 8.19 13.19 10.53
C LYS A 164 8.64 11.86 11.15
N ASP A 165 7.83 10.82 11.11
CA ASP A 165 8.17 9.50 11.65
C ASP A 165 9.45 8.93 10.99
N TYR A 166 9.65 9.21 9.70
CA TYR A 166 10.88 8.86 9.00
C TYR A 166 12.11 9.59 9.55
N TRP A 167 12.02 10.90 9.76
CA TRP A 167 13.14 11.70 10.27
C TRP A 167 13.43 11.41 11.73
N ASP A 168 12.41 11.23 12.55
CA ASP A 168 12.55 10.88 13.98
C ASP A 168 13.19 9.48 14.14
N GLY A 169 12.93 8.54 13.21
CA GLY A 169 13.55 7.23 13.22
C GLY A 169 15.03 7.21 12.76
N ARG A 170 15.58 8.34 12.31
CA ARG A 170 16.99 8.51 11.94
C ARG A 170 17.88 9.01 13.07
N SER A 171 17.29 9.62 14.08
CA SER A 171 17.98 10.13 15.26
C SER A 171 18.14 9.02 16.31
#